data_62064883b871269ec423ca8d37edd3e2
#
_entry.id   62064883b871269ec423ca8d37edd3e2
#
_cell.length_a   1.000
_cell.length_b   1.000
_cell.length_c   1.000
_cell.angle_alpha   90.00
_cell.angle_beta   90.00
_cell.angle_gamma   90.00
#
_symmetry.space_group_name_H-M   'P 1'
#
loop_
_entity.id
_entity.type
_entity.pdbx_description
1 polymer ?
#
loop_
_entity_poly.entity_id
_entity_poly.type
_entity_poly.pdbx_seq_one_letter_code
_entity_poly.pdbx_strand_id
1 'polypeptide(L)'
;MTGLKRAAVAIALVQADDGSGGTALLLTLRTSGLRTHSNQWALPGGRCDEGETAAAAALRELHEELGLELGPGDVLGQLDDYPTRSGYLITPVVAWAADSAKLTPNPAEVRSVHRIALVDIEQADAFDFIAIPESDRRVIRFRHAGQFIHAPTAALIYQFREVLAGRDTRVAELEQPVFAWK
;
A
#
# COMPACT_ATOMS: atom_id res chain seq x y z
N MET A 1 0.08 -4.51 -26.89
CA MET A 1 0.35 -4.70 -25.42
C MET A 1 -0.93 -5.21 -24.81
N THR A 2 -0.96 -6.45 -24.36
CA THR A 2 -2.07 -6.98 -23.56
C THR A 2 -2.19 -6.07 -22.34
N GLY A 3 -3.33 -5.41 -22.16
CA GLY A 3 -3.53 -4.42 -21.11
C GLY A 3 -3.28 -5.03 -19.73
N LEU A 4 -2.58 -4.27 -18.86
CA LEU A 4 -2.42 -4.64 -17.45
C LEU A 4 -3.80 -4.70 -16.79
N LYS A 5 -3.97 -5.64 -15.86
CA LYS A 5 -5.19 -5.74 -15.04
C LYS A 5 -5.19 -4.59 -14.03
N ARG A 6 -6.31 -3.89 -13.93
CA ARG A 6 -6.43 -2.79 -12.96
C ARG A 6 -6.61 -3.31 -11.55
N ALA A 7 -5.90 -2.68 -10.62
CA ALA A 7 -6.05 -2.88 -9.19
C ALA A 7 -5.96 -1.53 -8.47
N ALA A 8 -6.51 -1.44 -7.28
CA ALA A 8 -6.39 -0.26 -6.44
C ALA A 8 -6.02 -0.66 -5.02
N VAL A 9 -5.24 0.18 -4.35
CA VAL A 9 -4.90 0.03 -2.94
C VAL A 9 -5.19 1.33 -2.20
N ALA A 10 -5.52 1.22 -0.92
CA ALA A 10 -5.77 2.37 -0.08
C ALA A 10 -4.55 2.70 0.79
N ILE A 11 -4.09 3.95 0.72
CA ILE A 11 -3.29 4.58 1.76
C ILE A 11 -4.28 5.23 2.71
N ALA A 12 -4.83 4.42 3.63
CA ALA A 12 -5.82 4.85 4.60
C ALA A 12 -5.13 5.52 5.78
N LEU A 13 -5.33 6.83 5.91
CA LEU A 13 -4.77 7.63 6.99
C LEU A 13 -5.70 7.60 8.19
N VAL A 14 -5.12 7.32 9.35
CA VAL A 14 -5.81 7.17 10.63
C VAL A 14 -5.05 7.90 11.72
N GLN A 15 -5.64 8.06 12.88
CA GLN A 15 -4.90 8.52 14.05
C GLN A 15 -3.89 7.44 14.49
N ALA A 16 -2.67 7.85 14.81
CA ALA A 16 -1.67 6.96 15.41
C ALA A 16 -2.14 6.48 16.80
N ASP A 17 -1.77 5.25 17.15
CA ASP A 17 -2.13 4.63 18.43
C ASP A 17 -0.99 4.63 19.46
N ASP A 18 0.07 5.39 19.19
CA ASP A 18 1.26 5.58 20.02
C ASP A 18 1.13 6.67 21.09
N GLY A 19 -0.04 7.29 21.18
CA GLY A 19 -0.31 8.40 22.11
C GLY A 19 0.25 9.75 21.65
N SER A 20 0.88 9.84 20.48
CA SER A 20 1.44 11.10 19.96
C SER A 20 0.36 12.08 19.45
N GLY A 21 -0.85 11.58 19.17
CA GLY A 21 -1.89 12.32 18.45
C GLY A 21 -1.56 12.55 16.97
N GLY A 22 -0.51 11.92 16.46
CA GLY A 22 -0.06 11.99 15.06
C GLY A 22 -0.95 11.20 14.11
N THR A 23 -0.53 11.18 12.85
CA THR A 23 -1.20 10.43 11.78
C THR A 23 -0.38 9.17 11.45
N ALA A 24 -1.08 8.08 11.15
CA ALA A 24 -0.52 6.84 10.68
C ALA A 24 -1.23 6.36 9.40
N LEU A 25 -0.60 5.51 8.63
CA LEU A 25 -1.25 4.76 7.56
C LEU A 25 -1.51 3.32 8.00
N LEU A 26 -2.56 2.69 7.47
CA LEU A 26 -2.87 1.30 7.72
C LEU A 26 -2.10 0.39 6.79
N LEU A 27 -1.44 -0.61 7.38
CA LEU A 27 -0.77 -1.69 6.66
C LEU A 27 -1.28 -3.03 7.17
N THR A 28 -1.48 -4.00 6.29
CA THR A 28 -1.95 -5.34 6.64
C THR A 28 -0.86 -6.38 6.45
N LEU A 29 -0.86 -7.39 7.30
CA LEU A 29 -0.18 -8.65 7.06
C LEU A 29 -1.21 -9.67 6.60
N ARG A 30 -1.05 -10.21 5.40
CA ARG A 30 -2.00 -11.17 4.80
C ARG A 30 -1.90 -12.54 5.47
N THR A 31 -3.03 -13.27 5.50
CA THR A 31 -3.07 -14.62 6.09
C THR A 31 -2.22 -15.62 5.30
N SER A 32 -1.76 -16.69 5.95
CA SER A 32 -0.98 -17.76 5.33
C SER A 32 -1.82 -18.69 4.44
N GLY A 33 -3.16 -18.65 4.55
CA GLY A 33 -4.08 -19.52 3.80
C GLY A 33 -4.39 -19.07 2.37
N LEU A 34 -3.93 -17.89 1.96
CA LEU A 34 -4.18 -17.38 0.62
C LEU A 34 -3.30 -18.07 -0.43
N ARG A 35 -3.86 -18.32 -1.62
CA ARG A 35 -3.14 -18.95 -2.74
C ARG A 35 -1.96 -18.12 -3.25
N THR A 36 -2.05 -16.79 -3.11
CA THR A 36 -1.02 -15.84 -3.56
C THR A 36 -0.73 -14.84 -2.46
N HIS A 37 0.54 -14.40 -2.36
CA HIS A 37 0.97 -13.34 -1.44
C HIS A 37 0.68 -13.61 0.05
N SER A 38 0.68 -14.89 0.48
CA SER A 38 0.53 -15.26 1.88
C SER A 38 1.68 -14.73 2.73
N ASN A 39 1.40 -14.32 3.97
CA ASN A 39 2.35 -13.72 4.90
C ASN A 39 3.12 -12.50 4.34
N GLN A 40 2.54 -11.78 3.39
CA GLN A 40 3.13 -10.56 2.84
C GLN A 40 2.46 -9.32 3.43
N TRP A 41 3.28 -8.30 3.62
CA TRP A 41 2.82 -6.97 3.95
C TRP A 41 2.18 -6.33 2.74
N ALA A 42 1.02 -5.71 2.91
CA ALA A 42 0.30 -5.04 1.85
C ALA A 42 -0.48 -3.83 2.35
N LEU A 43 -0.64 -2.83 1.50
CA LEU A 43 -1.72 -1.86 1.66
C LEU A 43 -3.04 -2.58 1.37
N PRO A 44 -4.13 -2.27 2.10
CA PRO A 44 -5.45 -2.81 1.79
C PRO A 44 -5.83 -2.55 0.34
N GLY A 45 -6.34 -3.56 -0.36
CA GLY A 45 -6.68 -3.37 -1.76
C GLY A 45 -6.77 -4.65 -2.57
N GLY A 46 -7.27 -4.51 -3.80
CA GLY A 46 -7.49 -5.62 -4.71
C GLY A 46 -7.74 -5.21 -6.14
N ARG A 47 -8.35 -6.10 -6.91
CA ARG A 47 -8.67 -5.86 -8.32
C ARG A 47 -9.86 -4.91 -8.44
N CYS A 48 -9.80 -4.03 -9.43
CA CYS A 48 -10.99 -3.28 -9.82
C CYS A 48 -11.95 -4.20 -10.59
N ASP A 49 -13.23 -4.12 -10.27
CA ASP A 49 -14.28 -4.74 -11.04
C ASP A 49 -14.47 -4.03 -12.39
N GLU A 50 -15.22 -4.66 -13.30
CA GLU A 50 -15.49 -4.06 -14.60
C GLU A 50 -16.29 -2.76 -14.45
N GLY A 51 -15.76 -1.67 -15.00
CA GLY A 51 -16.34 -0.34 -14.87
C GLY A 51 -16.11 0.37 -13.53
N GLU A 52 -15.45 -0.30 -12.56
CA GLU A 52 -15.14 0.30 -11.26
C GLU A 52 -13.99 1.30 -11.37
N THR A 53 -14.11 2.44 -10.67
CA THR A 53 -13.03 3.39 -10.52
C THR A 53 -12.02 2.90 -9.48
N ALA A 54 -10.76 3.36 -9.56
CA ALA A 54 -9.76 3.01 -8.56
C ALA A 54 -10.16 3.45 -7.14
N ALA A 55 -10.79 4.64 -7.01
CA ALA A 55 -11.28 5.10 -5.72
C ALA A 55 -12.38 4.19 -5.15
N ALA A 56 -13.36 3.79 -5.98
CA ALA A 56 -14.42 2.88 -5.55
C ALA A 56 -13.85 1.52 -5.12
N ALA A 57 -12.93 0.94 -5.91
CA ALA A 57 -12.27 -0.31 -5.59
C ALA A 57 -11.50 -0.23 -4.27
N ALA A 58 -10.69 0.80 -4.05
CA ALA A 58 -9.93 0.97 -2.83
C ALA A 58 -10.83 1.08 -1.59
N LEU A 59 -11.94 1.81 -1.69
CA LEU A 59 -12.91 1.95 -0.59
C LEU A 59 -13.66 0.64 -0.31
N ARG A 60 -14.05 -0.08 -1.34
CA ARG A 60 -14.69 -1.41 -1.22
C ARG A 60 -13.76 -2.40 -0.52
N GLU A 61 -12.51 -2.48 -0.96
CA GLU A 61 -11.51 -3.37 -0.35
C GLU A 61 -11.21 -3.00 1.10
N LEU A 62 -11.16 -1.69 1.45
CA LEU A 62 -11.04 -1.25 2.84
C LEU A 62 -12.20 -1.77 3.70
N HIS A 63 -13.42 -1.74 3.17
CA HIS A 63 -14.58 -2.27 3.86
C HIS A 63 -14.51 -3.80 3.99
N GLU A 64 -14.19 -4.52 2.92
CA GLU A 64 -14.11 -5.98 2.90
C GLU A 64 -13.00 -6.52 3.79
N GLU A 65 -11.80 -5.93 3.75
CA GLU A 65 -10.64 -6.38 4.52
C GLU A 65 -10.63 -5.89 5.97
N LEU A 66 -11.07 -4.65 6.23
CA LEU A 66 -10.90 -3.98 7.53
C LEU A 66 -12.19 -3.51 8.19
N GLY A 67 -13.35 -3.65 7.54
CA GLY A 67 -14.62 -3.16 8.05
C GLY A 67 -14.73 -1.63 8.09
N LEU A 68 -13.84 -0.89 7.41
CA LEU A 68 -13.89 0.56 7.32
C LEU A 68 -14.87 1.00 6.25
N GLU A 69 -15.94 1.69 6.65
CA GLU A 69 -16.89 2.33 5.75
C GLU A 69 -16.49 3.77 5.48
N LEU A 70 -15.90 4.02 4.32
CA LEU A 70 -15.54 5.35 3.83
C LEU A 70 -16.32 5.66 2.56
N GLY A 71 -16.61 6.95 2.35
CA GLY A 71 -17.29 7.43 1.16
C GLY A 71 -16.35 8.22 0.22
N PRO A 72 -16.85 8.63 -0.95
CA PRO A 72 -16.07 9.43 -1.89
C PRO A 72 -15.54 10.75 -1.29
N GLY A 73 -16.25 11.31 -0.29
CA GLY A 73 -15.83 12.52 0.42
C GLY A 73 -14.62 12.34 1.31
N ASP A 74 -14.26 11.10 1.65
CA ASP A 74 -13.09 10.78 2.46
C ASP A 74 -11.83 10.58 1.62
N VAL A 75 -11.94 10.54 0.28
CA VAL A 75 -10.81 10.42 -0.64
C VAL A 75 -10.10 11.75 -0.77
N LEU A 76 -8.82 11.79 -0.39
CA LEU A 76 -7.97 12.98 -0.49
C LEU A 76 -7.33 13.11 -1.87
N GLY A 77 -7.11 12.01 -2.58
CA GLY A 77 -6.51 12.00 -3.90
C GLY A 77 -5.99 10.63 -4.32
N GLN A 78 -5.31 10.62 -5.46
CA GLN A 78 -4.65 9.42 -6.01
C GLN A 78 -3.20 9.75 -6.31
N LEU A 79 -2.34 8.74 -6.16
CA LEU A 79 -0.95 8.81 -6.59
C LEU A 79 -0.79 8.18 -7.98
N ASP A 80 0.44 8.16 -8.50
CA ASP A 80 0.72 7.58 -9.81
C ASP A 80 0.50 6.08 -9.82
N ASP A 81 0.06 5.58 -10.96
CA ASP A 81 -0.06 4.15 -11.22
C ASP A 81 1.30 3.45 -11.17
N TYR A 82 1.34 2.29 -10.53
CA TYR A 82 2.52 1.43 -10.45
C TYR A 82 2.30 0.13 -11.23
N PRO A 83 3.06 -0.12 -12.31
CA PRO A 83 2.99 -1.37 -13.07
C PRO A 83 3.76 -2.48 -12.36
N THR A 84 3.10 -3.62 -12.10
CA THR A 84 3.75 -4.78 -11.49
C THR A 84 4.26 -5.78 -12.52
N ARG A 85 5.28 -6.56 -12.15
CA ARG A 85 5.78 -7.69 -12.95
C ARG A 85 4.74 -8.80 -13.13
N SER A 86 3.82 -8.92 -12.19
CA SER A 86 2.70 -9.90 -12.25
C SER A 86 1.53 -9.47 -13.14
N GLY A 87 1.66 -8.35 -13.86
CA GLY A 87 0.68 -7.92 -14.87
C GLY A 87 -0.46 -7.07 -14.35
N TYR A 88 -0.26 -6.36 -13.23
CA TYR A 88 -1.22 -5.40 -12.68
C TYR A 88 -0.73 -3.97 -12.85
N LEU A 89 -1.69 -3.06 -13.00
CA LEU A 89 -1.51 -1.63 -12.85
C LEU A 89 -2.22 -1.21 -11.56
N ILE A 90 -1.46 -0.85 -10.54
CA ILE A 90 -1.97 -0.52 -9.21
C ILE A 90 -2.09 0.99 -9.07
N THR A 91 -3.29 1.48 -8.78
CA THR A 91 -3.57 2.89 -8.47
C THR A 91 -3.67 3.07 -6.95
N PRO A 92 -2.77 3.83 -6.30
CA PRO A 92 -2.88 4.15 -4.88
C PRO A 92 -3.90 5.27 -4.66
N VAL A 93 -4.83 5.05 -3.75
CA VAL A 93 -5.85 6.01 -3.34
C VAL A 93 -5.60 6.43 -1.90
N VAL A 94 -5.40 7.72 -1.67
CA VAL A 94 -5.21 8.27 -0.33
C VAL A 94 -6.57 8.65 0.24
N ALA A 95 -6.92 8.11 1.41
CA ALA A 95 -8.18 8.37 2.08
C ALA A 95 -7.99 8.67 3.56
N TRP A 96 -8.87 9.49 4.12
CA TRP A 96 -8.88 9.83 5.54
C TRP A 96 -9.97 9.05 6.28
N ALA A 97 -9.57 8.25 7.27
CA ALA A 97 -10.46 7.46 8.10
C ALA A 97 -10.55 8.08 9.52
N ALA A 98 -11.47 9.02 9.71
CA ALA A 98 -11.63 9.75 10.97
C ALA A 98 -11.98 8.83 12.15
N ASP A 99 -12.73 7.76 11.92
CA ASP A 99 -13.19 6.80 12.98
C ASP A 99 -12.54 5.42 12.81
N SER A 100 -11.21 5.39 12.90
CA SER A 100 -10.43 4.14 12.78
C SER A 100 -10.49 3.24 14.02
N ALA A 101 -11.17 3.65 15.08
CA ALA A 101 -11.35 2.85 16.28
C ALA A 101 -12.23 1.61 16.05
N LYS A 102 -12.98 1.58 14.95
CA LYS A 102 -13.93 0.51 14.59
C LYS A 102 -13.40 -0.48 13.55
N LEU A 103 -12.07 -0.69 13.50
CA LEU A 103 -11.50 -1.70 12.61
C LEU A 103 -12.04 -3.10 12.95
N THR A 104 -12.57 -3.79 11.95
CA THR A 104 -13.03 -5.18 12.05
C THR A 104 -12.36 -6.01 10.97
N PRO A 105 -11.08 -6.39 11.15
CA PRO A 105 -10.33 -7.13 10.14
C PRO A 105 -11.00 -8.47 9.80
N ASN A 106 -11.09 -8.78 8.51
CA ASN A 106 -11.56 -10.07 8.02
C ASN A 106 -10.46 -11.13 8.22
N PRO A 107 -10.65 -12.11 9.15
CA PRO A 107 -9.61 -13.08 9.48
C PRO A 107 -9.29 -14.05 8.33
N ALA A 108 -10.15 -14.13 7.32
CA ALA A 108 -9.90 -14.94 6.13
C ALA A 108 -8.80 -14.35 5.24
N GLU A 109 -8.59 -13.03 5.30
CA GLU A 109 -7.66 -12.31 4.44
C GLU A 109 -6.56 -11.60 5.19
N VAL A 110 -6.87 -11.05 6.37
CA VAL A 110 -6.00 -10.21 7.17
C VAL A 110 -5.61 -10.92 8.46
N ARG A 111 -4.32 -11.20 8.62
CA ARG A 111 -3.76 -11.79 9.84
C ARG A 111 -3.61 -10.73 10.95
N SER A 112 -3.14 -9.54 10.58
CA SER A 112 -2.98 -8.42 11.50
C SER A 112 -3.00 -7.09 10.77
N VAL A 113 -3.40 -6.02 11.47
CA VAL A 113 -3.40 -4.65 11.01
C VAL A 113 -2.38 -3.86 11.80
N HIS A 114 -1.61 -3.02 11.13
CA HIS A 114 -0.56 -2.20 11.73
C HIS A 114 -0.78 -0.74 11.35
N ARG A 115 -0.56 0.13 12.32
CA ARG A 115 -0.55 1.58 12.11
C ARG A 115 0.90 2.02 12.02
N ILE A 116 1.29 2.48 10.83
CA ILE A 116 2.64 2.99 10.58
C ILE A 116 2.59 4.50 10.71
N ALA A 117 3.19 5.05 11.77
CA ALA A 117 3.21 6.48 11.97
C ALA A 117 3.92 7.20 10.80
N LEU A 118 3.41 8.35 10.37
CA LEU A 118 4.02 9.08 9.25
C LEU A 118 5.45 9.50 9.57
N VAL A 119 5.76 9.80 10.84
CA VAL A 119 7.12 10.10 11.27
C VAL A 119 8.11 8.95 11.02
N ASP A 120 7.65 7.70 11.01
CA ASP A 120 8.50 6.53 10.74
C ASP A 120 8.85 6.43 9.25
N ILE A 121 7.92 6.74 8.35
CA ILE A 121 8.21 6.77 6.92
C ILE A 121 9.05 7.98 6.50
N GLU A 122 9.07 9.03 7.30
CA GLU A 122 9.87 10.24 7.05
C GLU A 122 11.34 10.10 7.48
N GLN A 123 11.68 9.05 8.25
CA GLN A 123 13.07 8.81 8.66
C GLN A 123 13.99 8.64 7.44
N ALA A 124 15.21 9.14 7.54
CA ALA A 124 16.17 9.12 6.43
C ALA A 124 16.55 7.70 6.01
N ASP A 125 16.52 6.74 6.92
CA ASP A 125 16.88 5.33 6.73
C ASP A 125 15.65 4.40 6.63
N ALA A 126 14.44 4.96 6.50
CA ALA A 126 13.22 4.16 6.38
C ALA A 126 13.20 3.31 5.11
N PHE A 127 13.84 3.79 4.03
CA PHE A 127 13.86 3.12 2.73
C PHE A 127 15.28 2.82 2.28
N ASP A 128 15.47 1.61 1.72
CA ASP A 128 16.68 1.16 1.05
C ASP A 128 16.44 0.98 -0.45
N PHE A 129 17.49 1.27 -1.25
CA PHE A 129 17.50 1.06 -2.70
C PHE A 129 18.67 0.17 -3.06
N ILE A 130 18.38 -1.07 -3.49
CA ILE A 130 19.41 -2.07 -3.79
C ILE A 130 19.43 -2.41 -5.28
N ALA A 131 20.63 -2.65 -5.82
CA ALA A 131 20.80 -3.20 -7.15
C ALA A 131 20.64 -4.73 -7.13
N ILE A 132 20.08 -5.29 -8.20
CA ILE A 132 19.99 -6.73 -8.44
C ILE A 132 20.53 -7.07 -9.81
N PRO A 133 21.13 -8.25 -10.04
CA PRO A 133 21.69 -8.63 -11.34
C PRO A 133 20.65 -8.74 -12.45
N GLU A 134 19.39 -9.01 -12.10
CA GLU A 134 18.30 -9.30 -13.04
C GLU A 134 17.65 -8.04 -13.62
N SER A 135 17.98 -6.84 -13.11
CA SER A 135 17.39 -5.58 -13.59
C SER A 135 18.32 -4.41 -13.39
N ASP A 136 18.32 -3.48 -14.36
CA ASP A 136 19.01 -2.17 -14.24
C ASP A 136 18.28 -1.21 -13.29
N ARG A 137 17.03 -1.56 -12.89
CA ARG A 137 16.23 -0.79 -11.95
C ARG A 137 16.57 -1.20 -10.52
N ARG A 138 16.54 -0.24 -9.60
CA ARG A 138 16.78 -0.53 -8.18
C ARG A 138 15.52 -1.07 -7.51
N VAL A 139 15.68 -2.13 -6.73
CA VAL A 139 14.64 -2.65 -5.84
C VAL A 139 14.53 -1.73 -4.62
N ILE A 140 13.32 -1.26 -4.34
CA ILE A 140 13.03 -0.50 -3.13
C ILE A 140 12.53 -1.42 -2.01
N ARG A 141 12.98 -1.14 -0.79
CA ARG A 141 12.52 -1.80 0.45
C ARG A 141 12.19 -0.75 1.49
N PHE A 142 11.14 -0.99 2.24
CA PHE A 142 10.77 -0.22 3.44
C PHE A 142 11.05 -1.05 4.69
N ARG A 143 11.72 -0.45 5.67
CA ARG A 143 12.08 -1.12 6.92
C ARG A 143 10.96 -0.95 7.94
N HIS A 144 10.37 -2.06 8.39
CA HIS A 144 9.32 -2.05 9.40
C HIS A 144 9.42 -3.28 10.32
N ALA A 145 9.36 -3.07 11.64
CA ALA A 145 9.37 -4.12 12.67
C ALA A 145 10.49 -5.16 12.48
N GLY A 146 11.70 -4.73 12.09
CA GLY A 146 12.86 -5.60 11.85
C GLY A 146 12.79 -6.42 10.55
N GLN A 147 11.81 -6.16 9.70
CA GLN A 147 11.62 -6.80 8.40
C GLN A 147 11.71 -5.80 7.26
N PHE A 148 11.84 -6.31 6.04
CA PHE A 148 11.75 -5.51 4.83
C PHE A 148 10.43 -5.75 4.09
N ILE A 149 9.73 -4.67 3.81
CA ILE A 149 8.57 -4.63 2.93
C ILE A 149 9.08 -4.19 1.56
N HIS A 150 8.71 -4.89 0.50
CA HIS A 150 9.20 -4.65 -0.85
C HIS A 150 8.14 -3.95 -1.73
N ALA A 151 8.54 -3.52 -2.92
CA ALA A 151 7.61 -3.06 -3.94
C ALA A 151 6.63 -4.20 -4.35
N PRO A 152 5.37 -3.89 -4.68
CA PRO A 152 4.83 -2.55 -4.90
C PRO A 152 4.59 -1.72 -3.63
N THR A 153 4.29 -2.33 -2.50
CA THR A 153 3.91 -1.65 -1.24
C THR A 153 4.93 -0.58 -0.82
N ALA A 154 6.21 -0.93 -0.79
CA ALA A 154 7.27 0.03 -0.42
C ALA A 154 7.37 1.21 -1.39
N ALA A 155 7.19 0.98 -2.70
CA ALA A 155 7.24 2.04 -3.70
C ALA A 155 6.09 3.04 -3.53
N LEU A 156 4.88 2.54 -3.24
CA LEU A 156 3.70 3.37 -3.04
C LEU A 156 3.78 4.21 -1.76
N ILE A 157 4.26 3.61 -0.66
CA ILE A 157 4.50 4.34 0.60
C ILE A 157 5.60 5.38 0.40
N TYR A 158 6.65 5.05 -0.36
CA TYR A 158 7.72 6.00 -0.68
C TYR A 158 7.20 7.19 -1.49
N GLN A 159 6.38 6.96 -2.52
CA GLN A 159 5.78 8.06 -3.27
C GLN A 159 4.90 8.95 -2.39
N PHE A 160 4.11 8.34 -1.50
CA PHE A 160 3.31 9.10 -0.54
C PHE A 160 4.18 9.98 0.37
N ARG A 161 5.29 9.45 0.91
CA ARG A 161 6.28 10.23 1.66
C ARG A 161 6.81 11.43 0.86
N GLU A 162 7.12 11.20 -0.42
CA GLU A 162 7.65 12.26 -1.29
C GLU A 162 6.61 13.38 -1.49
N VAL A 163 5.34 13.02 -1.68
CA VAL A 163 4.24 13.98 -1.79
C VAL A 163 4.06 14.78 -0.50
N LEU A 164 4.14 14.14 0.67
CA LEU A 164 4.10 14.84 1.97
C LEU A 164 5.23 15.87 2.10
N ALA A 165 6.39 15.58 1.54
CA ALA A 165 7.54 16.48 1.52
C ALA A 165 7.50 17.52 0.37
N GLY A 166 6.40 17.59 -0.39
CA GLY A 166 6.23 18.52 -1.52
C GLY A 166 7.08 18.17 -2.75
N ARG A 167 7.51 16.91 -2.90
CA ARG A 167 8.33 16.45 -4.03
C ARG A 167 7.51 15.65 -5.04
N ASP A 168 7.78 15.87 -6.33
CA ASP A 168 7.16 15.15 -7.45
C ASP A 168 8.07 13.99 -7.88
N THR A 169 8.05 12.90 -7.09
CA THR A 169 8.89 11.72 -7.34
C THR A 169 8.07 10.61 -8.00
N ARG A 170 8.54 10.12 -9.16
CA ARG A 170 7.94 8.98 -9.86
C ARG A 170 8.53 7.67 -9.36
N VAL A 171 7.67 6.64 -9.20
CA VAL A 171 8.07 5.35 -8.63
C VAL A 171 7.88 4.15 -9.57
N ALA A 172 7.28 4.36 -10.75
CA ALA A 172 7.06 3.32 -11.74
C ALA A 172 8.35 2.61 -12.21
N GLU A 173 9.50 3.29 -12.06
CA GLU A 173 10.83 2.76 -12.39
C GLU A 173 11.49 1.98 -11.23
N LEU A 174 10.89 1.94 -10.05
CA LEU A 174 11.40 1.15 -8.94
C LEU A 174 11.04 -0.33 -9.14
N GLU A 175 11.99 -1.22 -8.88
CA GLU A 175 11.85 -2.64 -9.19
C GLU A 175 11.25 -3.41 -8.01
N GLN A 176 10.57 -4.49 -8.35
CA GLN A 176 10.15 -5.53 -7.43
C GLN A 176 11.28 -6.56 -7.23
N PRO A 177 11.38 -7.20 -6.06
CA PRO A 177 12.34 -8.27 -5.87
C PRO A 177 11.97 -9.47 -6.77
N VAL A 178 12.97 -10.25 -7.18
CA VAL A 178 12.81 -11.36 -8.13
C VAL A 178 11.73 -12.38 -7.70
N PHE A 179 11.60 -12.63 -6.40
CA PHE A 179 10.58 -13.55 -5.89
C PHE A 179 9.13 -13.07 -6.12
N ALA A 180 8.93 -11.77 -6.36
CA ALA A 180 7.62 -11.16 -6.61
C ALA A 180 7.27 -11.07 -8.11
N TRP A 181 8.12 -11.60 -9.00
CA TRP A 181 7.91 -11.55 -10.45
C TRP A 181 7.01 -12.67 -10.98
N LYS A 182 6.64 -13.64 -10.14
CA LYS A 182 5.84 -14.83 -10.52
C LYS A 182 4.37 -14.66 -10.18
#